data_0b41c932fb39f601984459441fb91308
#
_entry.id   0b41c932fb39f601984459441fb91308
#
_cell.length_a   1.000
_cell.length_b   1.000
_cell.length_c   1.000
_cell.angle_alpha   90.00
_cell.angle_beta   90.00
_cell.angle_gamma   90.00
#
_symmetry.space_group_name_H-M   'P 1'
#
loop_
_entity.id
_entity.type
_entity.pdbx_description
1 polymer ?
#
loop_
_entity_poly.entity_id
_entity_poly.type
_entity_poly.pdbx_seq_one_letter_code
_entity_poly.pdbx_strand_id
1 'polypeptide(L)'
;MRIIISPAKQMREDRDTLPPRGLPGFLPETGRLLSALRNLSPAELQKLWKCNDAIAALNVERLRTMELERGLTPALLSYVGIQYQTMAARVFETGQYEFLQENLRILSGFYGLLRPFDGVTPYRLEMGARLAVDGCRDLYAFWGGKLARALAGESGWVLDLASKEYSRAVLPHLPPSLRVVSCVFGELRPDGKVVEKGTLCKMARGEMVRWLAETGTAHPDGLPAFQGLGYRYDPDRSTGARMVFLKTTQSSAV
;
A
#
# COMPACT_ATOMS: atom_id res chain seq x y z
N MET A 1 9.26 -13.68 -3.24
CA MET A 1 8.73 -12.39 -3.77
C MET A 1 8.17 -11.56 -2.63
N ARG A 2 8.27 -10.23 -2.69
CA ARG A 2 7.42 -9.36 -1.86
C ARG A 2 6.71 -8.35 -2.75
N ILE A 3 5.42 -8.22 -2.56
CA ILE A 3 4.57 -7.26 -3.26
C ILE A 3 4.36 -6.08 -2.33
N ILE A 4 4.73 -4.87 -2.73
CA ILE A 4 4.45 -3.68 -1.94
C ILE A 4 3.30 -2.88 -2.52
N ILE A 5 2.35 -2.47 -1.65
CA ILE A 5 1.20 -1.64 -2.02
C ILE A 5 1.06 -0.44 -1.09
N SER A 6 0.33 0.58 -1.54
CA SER A 6 -0.06 1.71 -0.70
C SER A 6 -1.23 1.36 0.21
N PRO A 7 -1.38 2.02 1.36
CA PRO A 7 -2.56 1.95 2.19
C PRO A 7 -3.71 2.75 1.56
N ALA A 8 -4.84 2.82 2.23
CA ALA A 8 -5.90 3.76 1.93
C ALA A 8 -6.02 4.83 3.03
N LYS A 9 -6.57 6.01 2.66
CA LYS A 9 -6.81 7.10 3.61
C LYS A 9 -7.94 6.80 4.61
N GLN A 10 -8.89 5.97 4.18
CA GLN A 10 -10.01 5.54 5.02
C GLN A 10 -9.72 4.15 5.57
N MET A 11 -10.14 3.96 6.80
CA MET A 11 -10.05 2.69 7.50
C MET A 11 -11.33 2.44 8.28
N ARG A 12 -11.63 1.16 8.49
CA ARG A 12 -12.74 0.69 9.32
C ARG A 12 -12.24 -0.33 10.33
N GLU A 13 -13.01 -0.53 11.35
CA GLU A 13 -12.89 -1.68 12.25
C GLU A 13 -13.65 -2.86 11.64
N ASP A 14 -13.05 -4.03 11.77
CA ASP A 14 -13.62 -5.30 11.36
C ASP A 14 -13.00 -6.40 12.26
N ARG A 15 -13.67 -6.68 13.34
CA ARG A 15 -13.19 -7.62 14.37
C ARG A 15 -13.79 -9.01 14.23
N ASP A 16 -14.80 -9.15 13.36
CA ASP A 16 -15.66 -10.34 13.28
C ASP A 16 -15.31 -11.23 12.07
N THR A 17 -14.76 -10.67 11.00
CA THR A 17 -14.50 -11.43 9.76
C THR A 17 -13.33 -12.41 9.91
N LEU A 18 -12.18 -11.94 10.34
CA LEU A 18 -10.96 -12.76 10.56
C LEU A 18 -10.11 -12.14 11.69
N PRO A 19 -9.49 -12.96 12.53
CA PRO A 19 -8.61 -12.46 13.58
C PRO A 19 -7.26 -12.00 13.01
N PRO A 20 -6.60 -11.02 13.67
CA PRO A 20 -5.19 -10.72 13.43
C PRO A 20 -4.31 -11.94 13.74
N ARG A 21 -3.19 -12.06 13.03
CA ARG A 21 -2.21 -13.16 13.24
C ARG A 21 -0.93 -12.68 13.94
N GLY A 22 -0.82 -11.38 14.23
CA GLY A 22 0.31 -10.79 14.92
C GLY A 22 0.19 -9.29 15.05
N LEU A 23 1.22 -8.67 15.60
CA LEU A 23 1.34 -7.23 15.74
C LEU A 23 2.28 -6.66 14.67
N PRO A 24 2.12 -5.36 14.29
CA PRO A 24 3.04 -4.68 13.38
C PRO A 24 4.48 -4.70 13.88
N GLY A 25 5.43 -4.99 12.98
CA GLY A 25 6.85 -5.12 13.34
C GLY A 25 7.53 -3.82 13.80
N PHE A 26 6.90 -2.66 13.59
CA PHE A 26 7.45 -1.34 13.94
C PHE A 26 6.63 -0.63 15.03
N LEU A 27 6.04 -1.36 15.98
CA LEU A 27 5.26 -0.77 17.08
C LEU A 27 6.04 0.26 17.92
N PRO A 28 7.33 0.10 18.23
CA PRO A 28 8.09 1.13 18.93
C PRO A 28 8.12 2.46 18.16
N GLU A 29 8.34 2.43 16.85
CA GLU A 29 8.27 3.60 15.98
C GLU A 29 6.85 4.17 15.92
N THR A 30 5.85 3.31 15.80
CA THR A 30 4.43 3.69 15.81
C THR A 30 4.05 4.41 17.11
N GLY A 31 4.53 3.94 18.26
CA GLY A 31 4.33 4.59 19.56
C GLY A 31 4.89 6.00 19.62
N ARG A 32 6.07 6.23 19.02
CA ARG A 32 6.66 7.58 18.92
C ARG A 32 5.82 8.50 18.02
N LEU A 33 5.35 8.00 16.88
CA LEU A 33 4.44 8.74 15.99
C LEU A 33 3.12 9.05 16.67
N LEU A 34 2.55 8.09 17.42
CA LEU A 34 1.33 8.27 18.20
C LEU A 34 1.51 9.39 19.23
N SER A 35 2.60 9.38 19.97
CA SER A 35 2.92 10.42 20.97
C SER A 35 3.08 11.79 20.31
N ALA A 36 3.79 11.88 19.18
CA ALA A 36 3.96 13.12 18.43
C ALA A 36 2.60 13.67 17.93
N LEU A 37 1.73 12.81 17.39
CA LEU A 37 0.41 13.21 16.94
C LEU A 37 -0.49 13.67 18.10
N ARG A 38 -0.44 13.01 19.26
CA ARG A 38 -1.23 13.39 20.45
C ARG A 38 -0.82 14.73 21.05
N ASN A 39 0.39 15.20 20.78
CA ASN A 39 0.86 16.52 21.20
C ASN A 39 0.39 17.66 20.30
N LEU A 40 -0.24 17.36 19.15
CA LEU A 40 -0.79 18.36 18.25
C LEU A 40 -2.23 18.72 18.63
N SER A 41 -2.57 20.00 18.53
CA SER A 41 -3.96 20.48 18.65
C SER A 41 -4.83 19.93 17.50
N PRO A 42 -6.17 19.87 17.67
CA PRO A 42 -7.08 19.46 16.60
C PRO A 42 -6.91 20.25 15.30
N ALA A 43 -6.62 21.55 15.40
CA ALA A 43 -6.39 22.42 14.23
C ALA A 43 -5.09 22.05 13.48
N GLU A 44 -4.02 21.75 14.22
CA GLU A 44 -2.75 21.28 13.62
C GLU A 44 -2.91 19.91 12.98
N LEU A 45 -3.63 18.98 13.62
CA LEU A 45 -3.95 17.67 13.06
C LEU A 45 -4.77 17.80 11.77
N GLN A 46 -5.78 18.65 11.75
CA GLN A 46 -6.58 18.89 10.54
C GLN A 46 -5.72 19.43 9.38
N LYS A 47 -4.83 20.38 9.67
CA LYS A 47 -3.88 20.93 8.71
C LYS A 47 -2.90 19.88 8.21
N LEU A 48 -2.38 19.02 9.11
CA LEU A 48 -1.49 17.90 8.77
C LEU A 48 -2.19 16.91 7.83
N TRP A 49 -3.42 16.53 8.13
CA TRP A 49 -4.22 15.56 7.38
C TRP A 49 -4.88 16.12 6.12
N LYS A 50 -4.91 17.45 5.96
CA LYS A 50 -5.53 18.16 4.81
C LYS A 50 -6.94 17.64 4.54
N CYS A 51 -7.81 17.69 5.54
CA CYS A 51 -9.16 17.14 5.49
C CYS A 51 -10.20 18.14 6.01
N ASN A 52 -11.50 17.84 5.77
CA ASN A 52 -12.60 18.62 6.31
C ASN A 52 -12.82 18.35 7.82
N ASP A 53 -13.69 19.16 8.44
CA ASP A 53 -13.95 19.13 9.89
C ASP A 53 -14.46 17.76 10.37
N ALA A 54 -15.38 17.14 9.62
CA ALA A 54 -15.95 15.85 9.99
C ALA A 54 -14.89 14.73 10.03
N ILE A 55 -13.99 14.71 9.03
CA ILE A 55 -12.90 13.75 8.98
C ILE A 55 -11.86 14.05 10.07
N ALA A 56 -11.60 15.33 10.35
CA ALA A 56 -10.70 15.74 11.42
C ALA A 56 -11.23 15.28 12.78
N ALA A 57 -12.49 15.61 13.12
CA ALA A 57 -13.13 15.22 14.38
C ALA A 57 -13.09 13.69 14.61
N LEU A 58 -13.47 12.90 13.59
CA LEU A 58 -13.41 11.45 13.68
C LEU A 58 -11.99 10.95 13.99
N ASN A 59 -10.98 11.47 13.32
CA ASN A 59 -9.60 10.97 13.49
C ASN A 59 -8.93 11.52 14.75
N VAL A 60 -9.32 12.69 15.26
CA VAL A 60 -8.92 13.19 16.58
C VAL A 60 -9.44 12.25 17.67
N GLU A 61 -10.72 11.84 17.61
CA GLU A 61 -11.29 10.90 18.58
C GLU A 61 -10.63 9.53 18.51
N ARG A 62 -10.39 9.01 17.30
CA ARG A 62 -9.62 7.77 17.10
C ARG A 62 -8.23 7.85 17.72
N LEU A 63 -7.52 8.97 17.49
CA LEU A 63 -6.18 9.20 18.03
C LEU A 63 -6.17 9.24 19.55
N ARG A 64 -7.20 9.88 20.17
CA ARG A 64 -7.36 9.99 21.61
C ARG A 64 -7.55 8.64 22.30
N THR A 65 -8.38 7.77 21.70
CA THR A 65 -8.78 6.47 22.27
C THR A 65 -7.94 5.30 21.78
N MET A 66 -7.00 5.53 20.84
CA MET A 66 -6.22 4.48 20.20
C MET A 66 -5.36 3.70 21.20
N GLU A 67 -5.49 2.38 21.17
CA GLU A 67 -4.60 1.41 21.78
C GLU A 67 -3.95 0.55 20.68
N LEU A 68 -2.62 0.47 20.68
CA LEU A 68 -1.88 -0.18 19.59
C LEU A 68 -1.94 -1.71 19.61
N GLU A 69 -2.36 -2.29 20.73
CA GLU A 69 -2.36 -3.74 20.95
C GLU A 69 -3.74 -4.31 21.28
N ARG A 70 -4.80 -3.48 21.25
CA ARG A 70 -6.17 -3.89 21.57
C ARG A 70 -7.15 -3.43 20.51
N GLY A 71 -8.28 -4.16 20.40
CA GLY A 71 -9.35 -3.83 19.46
C GLY A 71 -8.89 -3.85 18.00
N LEU A 72 -8.01 -4.79 17.65
CA LEU A 72 -7.30 -4.83 16.39
C LEU A 72 -8.14 -5.44 15.27
N THR A 73 -7.93 -4.92 14.08
CA THR A 73 -8.45 -5.44 12.80
C THR A 73 -7.26 -5.82 11.91
N PRO A 74 -7.28 -6.95 11.17
CA PRO A 74 -6.26 -7.24 10.17
C PRO A 74 -6.08 -6.09 9.18
N ALA A 75 -4.85 -5.67 8.92
CA ALA A 75 -4.55 -4.52 8.06
C ALA A 75 -5.22 -4.62 6.69
N LEU A 76 -5.21 -5.80 6.06
CA LEU A 76 -5.84 -6.06 4.77
C LEU A 76 -7.35 -5.76 4.76
N LEU A 77 -8.05 -6.00 5.87
CA LEU A 77 -9.50 -5.80 6.02
C LEU A 77 -9.86 -4.41 6.54
N SER A 78 -8.91 -3.73 7.17
CA SER A 78 -9.11 -2.42 7.76
C SER A 78 -9.09 -1.29 6.73
N TYR A 79 -8.22 -1.35 5.72
CA TYR A 79 -8.16 -0.30 4.70
C TYR A 79 -9.37 -0.30 3.76
N VAL A 80 -9.94 0.89 3.53
CA VAL A 80 -11.10 1.12 2.66
C VAL A 80 -10.72 2.10 1.56
N GLY A 81 -10.77 1.62 0.31
CA GLY A 81 -10.45 2.43 -0.87
C GLY A 81 -10.50 1.59 -2.14
N ILE A 82 -10.50 2.25 -3.29
CA ILE A 82 -10.76 1.61 -4.59
C ILE A 82 -9.80 0.44 -4.88
N GLN A 83 -8.53 0.54 -4.47
CA GLN A 83 -7.55 -0.55 -4.62
C GLN A 83 -7.96 -1.79 -3.82
N TYR A 84 -8.40 -1.62 -2.56
CA TYR A 84 -8.83 -2.70 -1.68
C TYR A 84 -10.20 -3.25 -2.06
N GLN A 85 -11.10 -2.40 -2.56
CA GLN A 85 -12.40 -2.82 -3.11
C GLN A 85 -12.22 -3.70 -4.35
N THR A 86 -11.33 -3.31 -5.26
CA THR A 86 -11.04 -4.11 -6.47
C THR A 86 -10.29 -5.40 -6.14
N MET A 87 -9.37 -5.38 -5.17
CA MET A 87 -8.73 -6.57 -4.65
C MET A 87 -9.74 -7.57 -4.08
N ALA A 88 -10.82 -7.06 -3.48
CA ALA A 88 -11.93 -7.84 -2.92
C ALA A 88 -11.50 -8.96 -1.96
N ALA A 89 -10.52 -8.68 -1.09
CA ALA A 89 -9.91 -9.69 -0.23
C ALA A 89 -10.89 -10.40 0.74
N ARG A 90 -12.10 -9.86 0.93
CA ARG A 90 -13.12 -10.50 1.80
C ARG A 90 -13.72 -11.78 1.25
N VAL A 91 -13.55 -12.03 -0.03
CA VAL A 91 -14.09 -13.24 -0.70
C VAL A 91 -12.98 -14.24 -1.06
N PHE A 92 -11.79 -14.05 -0.51
CA PHE A 92 -10.66 -14.96 -0.74
C PHE A 92 -10.81 -16.26 0.02
N GLU A 93 -10.28 -17.32 -0.56
CA GLU A 93 -10.13 -18.63 0.06
C GLU A 93 -8.84 -18.69 0.89
N THR A 94 -8.75 -19.72 1.75
CA THR A 94 -7.60 -19.90 2.65
C THR A 94 -6.26 -19.84 1.93
N GLY A 95 -6.11 -20.53 0.79
CA GLY A 95 -4.85 -20.53 0.02
C GLY A 95 -4.43 -19.14 -0.47
N GLN A 96 -5.40 -18.30 -0.86
CA GLN A 96 -5.15 -16.92 -1.28
C GLN A 96 -4.73 -16.04 -0.10
N TYR A 97 -5.33 -16.22 1.07
CA TYR A 97 -4.91 -15.52 2.29
C TYR A 97 -3.48 -15.90 2.70
N GLU A 98 -3.11 -17.19 2.61
CA GLU A 98 -1.74 -17.62 2.92
C GLU A 98 -0.74 -17.03 1.93
N PHE A 99 -1.06 -17.05 0.64
CA PHE A 99 -0.24 -16.41 -0.39
C PHE A 99 -0.01 -14.92 -0.08
N LEU A 100 -1.08 -14.18 0.28
CA LEU A 100 -0.96 -12.76 0.63
C LEU A 100 -0.16 -12.56 1.92
N GLN A 101 -0.42 -13.34 2.97
CA GLN A 101 0.31 -13.22 4.24
C GLN A 101 1.82 -13.37 4.05
N GLU A 102 2.20 -14.27 3.18
CA GLU A 102 3.61 -14.47 2.85
C GLU A 102 4.15 -13.33 1.98
N ASN A 103 3.46 -12.99 0.90
CA ASN A 103 4.01 -12.18 -0.18
C ASN A 103 3.66 -10.69 -0.11
N LEU A 104 2.51 -10.29 0.42
CA LEU A 104 2.05 -8.90 0.41
C LEU A 104 2.62 -8.12 1.60
N ARG A 105 3.02 -6.87 1.32
CA ARG A 105 3.39 -5.86 2.32
C ARG A 105 2.65 -4.55 2.02
N ILE A 106 1.98 -4.01 3.04
CA ILE A 106 1.27 -2.75 2.94
C ILE A 106 2.15 -1.68 3.56
N LEU A 107 2.54 -0.68 2.77
CA LEU A 107 3.29 0.46 3.26
C LEU A 107 2.36 1.38 4.05
N SER A 108 2.83 1.92 5.16
CA SER A 108 2.06 2.79 6.05
C SER A 108 2.92 3.94 6.55
N GLY A 109 2.38 5.16 6.52
CA GLY A 109 3.04 6.31 7.15
C GLY A 109 3.12 6.19 8.67
N PHE A 110 2.19 5.46 9.28
CA PHE A 110 2.06 5.30 10.73
C PHE A 110 2.69 4.00 11.26
N TYR A 111 2.39 2.86 10.62
CA TYR A 111 2.87 1.54 11.04
C TYR A 111 4.12 1.04 10.28
N GLY A 112 4.60 1.79 9.29
CA GLY A 112 5.77 1.42 8.48
C GLY A 112 5.47 0.35 7.45
N LEU A 113 5.80 -0.90 7.72
CA LEU A 113 5.61 -2.05 6.85
C LEU A 113 4.72 -3.07 7.55
N LEU A 114 3.55 -3.35 6.96
CA LEU A 114 2.55 -4.26 7.51
C LEU A 114 2.45 -5.54 6.68
N ARG A 115 2.28 -6.66 7.35
CA ARG A 115 1.73 -7.88 6.75
C ARG A 115 0.21 -7.79 6.68
N PRO A 116 -0.47 -8.52 5.79
CA PRO A 116 -1.93 -8.51 5.65
C PRO A 116 -2.71 -8.71 6.95
N PHE A 117 -2.26 -9.63 7.79
CA PHE A 117 -2.93 -9.98 9.03
C PHE A 117 -2.29 -9.38 10.28
N ASP A 118 -1.41 -8.39 10.13
CA ASP A 118 -0.99 -7.58 11.27
C ASP A 118 -2.20 -6.80 11.81
N GLY A 119 -2.39 -6.85 13.13
CA GLY A 119 -3.49 -6.18 13.81
C GLY A 119 -3.25 -4.68 13.90
N VAL A 120 -4.16 -3.89 13.35
CA VAL A 120 -4.07 -2.42 13.36
C VAL A 120 -5.34 -1.79 13.92
N THR A 121 -5.21 -0.58 14.41
CA THR A 121 -6.33 0.33 14.70
C THR A 121 -6.44 1.40 13.62
N PRO A 122 -7.65 1.90 13.30
CA PRO A 122 -7.82 2.96 12.32
C PRO A 122 -7.08 4.23 12.71
N TYR A 123 -6.30 4.76 11.76
CA TYR A 123 -5.52 5.99 11.90
C TYR A 123 -5.61 6.85 10.64
N ARG A 124 -5.05 8.05 10.69
CA ARG A 124 -4.83 8.89 9.52
C ARG A 124 -3.45 9.53 9.58
N LEU A 125 -2.53 9.04 8.76
CA LEU A 125 -1.21 9.63 8.55
C LEU A 125 -0.64 9.12 7.22
N GLU A 126 -0.65 9.98 6.19
CA GLU A 126 -0.06 9.67 4.90
C GLU A 126 1.47 9.79 4.97
N MET A 127 2.20 9.05 4.13
CA MET A 127 3.67 9.07 4.10
C MET A 127 4.22 10.46 3.75
N GLY A 128 3.51 11.22 2.92
CA GLY A 128 3.87 12.59 2.54
C GLY A 128 3.48 13.66 3.56
N ALA A 129 2.96 13.29 4.74
CA ALA A 129 2.62 14.25 5.79
C ALA A 129 3.88 14.92 6.37
N ARG A 130 3.82 16.24 6.59
CA ARG A 130 4.93 17.03 7.14
C ARG A 130 4.90 17.01 8.67
N LEU A 131 5.03 15.82 9.24
CA LEU A 131 5.14 15.63 10.68
C LEU A 131 6.63 15.59 11.05
N ALA A 132 7.06 16.55 11.83
CA ALA A 132 8.38 16.51 12.46
C ALA A 132 8.31 15.65 13.74
N VAL A 133 9.22 14.69 13.88
CA VAL A 133 9.28 13.79 15.04
C VAL A 133 10.73 13.32 15.25
N ASP A 134 11.17 13.27 16.49
CA ASP A 134 12.51 12.82 16.90
C ASP A 134 13.64 13.53 16.12
N GLY A 135 13.54 14.83 15.90
CA GLY A 135 14.51 15.60 15.12
C GLY A 135 14.45 15.38 13.60
N CYS A 136 13.59 14.48 13.11
CA CYS A 136 13.35 14.27 11.69
C CYS A 136 12.32 15.28 11.17
N ARG A 137 12.60 15.88 9.99
CA ARG A 137 11.75 16.91 9.39
C ARG A 137 10.42 16.40 8.81
N ASP A 138 10.35 15.12 8.47
CA ASP A 138 9.21 14.46 7.83
C ASP A 138 9.28 12.93 8.03
N LEU A 139 8.25 12.21 7.59
CA LEU A 139 8.17 10.76 7.74
C LEU A 139 9.18 10.01 6.86
N TYR A 140 9.61 10.57 5.73
CA TYR A 140 10.66 9.93 4.92
C TYR A 140 11.99 9.90 5.69
N ALA A 141 12.33 10.99 6.38
CA ALA A 141 13.51 11.05 7.24
C ALA A 141 13.36 10.15 8.49
N PHE A 142 12.17 10.11 9.10
CA PHE A 142 11.88 9.27 10.26
C PHE A 142 12.00 7.77 9.95
N TRP A 143 11.41 7.32 8.86
CA TRP A 143 11.52 5.93 8.42
C TRP A 143 12.89 5.62 7.85
N GLY A 144 13.52 6.55 7.12
CA GLY A 144 14.83 6.36 6.51
C GLY A 144 14.94 5.01 5.82
N GLY A 145 16.04 4.31 6.04
CA GLY A 145 16.27 2.97 5.47
C GLY A 145 15.62 1.80 6.22
N LYS A 146 14.82 2.02 7.29
CA LYS A 146 14.30 0.94 8.14
C LYS A 146 13.38 -0.01 7.37
N LEU A 147 12.44 0.56 6.59
CA LEU A 147 11.46 -0.23 5.82
C LEU A 147 12.15 -1.05 4.72
N ALA A 148 13.12 -0.45 4.05
CA ALA A 148 13.89 -1.11 3.00
C ALA A 148 14.73 -2.27 3.55
N ARG A 149 15.37 -2.08 4.72
CA ARG A 149 16.15 -3.18 5.37
C ARG A 149 15.27 -4.36 5.75
N ALA A 150 14.08 -4.09 6.33
CA ALA A 150 13.13 -5.15 6.66
C ALA A 150 12.68 -5.90 5.41
N LEU A 151 12.31 -5.17 4.35
CA LEU A 151 11.85 -5.76 3.09
C LEU A 151 12.96 -6.58 2.40
N ALA A 152 14.20 -6.08 2.38
CA ALA A 152 15.35 -6.77 1.77
C ALA A 152 15.70 -8.07 2.49
N GLY A 153 15.53 -8.12 3.82
CA GLY A 153 15.73 -9.35 4.60
C GLY A 153 14.69 -10.45 4.34
N GLU A 154 13.57 -10.11 3.71
CA GLU A 154 12.46 -11.04 3.51
C GLU A 154 12.39 -11.63 2.08
N SER A 155 13.11 -11.10 1.09
CA SER A 155 12.82 -11.45 -0.31
C SER A 155 14.01 -11.36 -1.25
N GLY A 156 14.02 -12.24 -2.26
CA GLY A 156 14.94 -12.16 -3.40
C GLY A 156 14.55 -11.15 -4.48
N TRP A 157 13.30 -10.68 -4.51
CA TRP A 157 12.85 -9.62 -5.41
C TRP A 157 11.55 -8.95 -4.93
N VAL A 158 11.31 -7.72 -5.39
CA VAL A 158 10.18 -6.88 -5.00
C VAL A 158 9.33 -6.52 -6.21
N LEU A 159 8.02 -6.71 -6.11
CA LEU A 159 7.01 -6.17 -7.03
C LEU A 159 6.45 -4.87 -6.45
N ASP A 160 6.73 -3.75 -7.10
CA ASP A 160 6.21 -2.45 -6.69
C ASP A 160 4.89 -2.13 -7.39
N LEU A 161 3.81 -2.24 -6.62
CA LEU A 161 2.45 -1.80 -6.95
C LEU A 161 2.02 -0.59 -6.09
N ALA A 162 2.94 0.02 -5.36
CA ALA A 162 2.65 1.19 -4.54
C ALA A 162 2.59 2.48 -5.38
N SER A 163 2.05 3.53 -4.82
CA SER A 163 2.14 4.86 -5.42
C SER A 163 3.52 5.46 -5.21
N LYS A 164 3.91 6.42 -6.05
CA LYS A 164 5.21 7.11 -5.94
C LYS A 164 5.47 7.69 -4.54
N GLU A 165 4.42 8.15 -3.86
CA GLU A 165 4.51 8.64 -2.48
C GLU A 165 5.06 7.57 -1.53
N TYR A 166 4.58 6.34 -1.64
CA TYR A 166 4.98 5.24 -0.76
C TYR A 166 6.24 4.51 -1.26
N SER A 167 6.36 4.26 -2.56
CA SER A 167 7.57 3.66 -3.14
C SER A 167 8.83 4.48 -2.83
N ARG A 168 8.72 5.81 -2.80
CA ARG A 168 9.82 6.72 -2.45
C ARG A 168 10.37 6.52 -1.04
N ALA A 169 9.57 6.00 -0.11
CA ALA A 169 10.03 5.71 1.25
C ALA A 169 10.88 4.44 1.35
N VAL A 170 10.89 3.61 0.30
CA VAL A 170 11.51 2.27 0.31
C VAL A 170 12.56 2.12 -0.78
N LEU A 171 12.19 2.33 -2.05
CA LEU A 171 13.02 1.97 -3.20
C LEU A 171 14.41 2.60 -3.20
N PRO A 172 14.61 3.88 -2.83
CA PRO A 172 15.94 4.50 -2.82
C PRO A 172 16.90 3.92 -1.78
N HIS A 173 16.38 3.15 -0.82
CA HIS A 173 17.14 2.56 0.27
C HIS A 173 17.35 1.05 0.12
N LEU A 174 16.81 0.44 -0.93
CA LEU A 174 17.03 -0.99 -1.20
C LEU A 174 18.45 -1.24 -1.71
N PRO A 175 19.06 -2.39 -1.37
CA PRO A 175 20.37 -2.74 -1.91
C PRO A 175 20.28 -2.92 -3.44
N PRO A 176 21.31 -2.48 -4.20
CA PRO A 176 21.32 -2.61 -5.66
C PRO A 176 21.19 -4.05 -6.18
N SER A 177 21.56 -5.03 -5.37
CA SER A 177 21.46 -6.45 -5.68
C SER A 177 20.01 -6.98 -5.63
N LEU A 178 19.10 -6.28 -4.97
CA LEU A 178 17.71 -6.71 -4.87
C LEU A 178 16.95 -6.27 -6.13
N ARG A 179 16.49 -7.25 -6.91
CA ARG A 179 15.67 -6.98 -8.09
C ARG A 179 14.35 -6.33 -7.71
N VAL A 180 14.04 -5.20 -8.35
CA VAL A 180 12.75 -4.51 -8.22
C VAL A 180 12.07 -4.46 -9.59
N VAL A 181 10.79 -4.80 -9.64
CA VAL A 181 9.94 -4.67 -10.82
C VAL A 181 8.76 -3.77 -10.47
N SER A 182 8.65 -2.62 -11.14
CA SER A 182 7.51 -1.69 -10.97
C SER A 182 6.51 -1.87 -12.10
N CYS A 183 5.21 -1.94 -11.78
CA CYS A 183 4.16 -2.00 -12.78
C CYS A 183 3.54 -0.62 -13.04
N VAL A 184 3.39 -0.29 -14.30
CA VAL A 184 2.71 0.92 -14.80
C VAL A 184 1.43 0.51 -15.49
N PHE A 185 0.29 1.05 -15.04
CA PHE A 185 -1.01 0.81 -15.64
C PHE A 185 -1.52 2.10 -16.28
N GLY A 186 -1.53 2.16 -17.59
CA GLY A 186 -1.83 3.40 -18.31
C GLY A 186 -2.61 3.22 -19.60
N GLU A 187 -2.91 4.34 -20.21
CA GLU A 187 -3.47 4.44 -21.56
C GLU A 187 -2.42 5.08 -22.47
N LEU A 188 -2.33 4.58 -23.70
CA LEU A 188 -1.44 5.15 -24.72
C LEU A 188 -2.13 6.36 -25.35
N ARG A 189 -1.49 7.51 -25.31
CA ARG A 189 -1.95 8.71 -26.03
C ARG A 189 -1.46 8.71 -27.49
N PRO A 190 -2.11 9.52 -28.34
CA PRO A 190 -1.67 9.66 -29.73
C PRO A 190 -0.23 10.15 -29.90
N ASP A 191 0.31 10.87 -28.89
CA ASP A 191 1.71 11.32 -28.86
C ASP A 191 2.71 10.23 -28.41
N GLY A 192 2.24 8.97 -28.24
CA GLY A 192 3.05 7.84 -27.81
C GLY A 192 3.33 7.76 -26.30
N LYS A 193 2.86 8.72 -25.50
CA LYS A 193 3.05 8.70 -24.04
C LYS A 193 2.04 7.82 -23.33
N VAL A 194 2.54 7.07 -22.34
CA VAL A 194 1.69 6.30 -21.42
C VAL A 194 1.26 7.20 -20.26
N VAL A 195 -0.04 7.31 -20.06
CA VAL A 195 -0.63 8.15 -18.99
C VAL A 195 -1.42 7.30 -18.02
N GLU A 196 -1.03 7.36 -16.74
CA GLU A 196 -1.73 6.72 -15.63
C GLU A 196 -2.88 7.62 -15.14
N LYS A 197 -4.12 7.12 -15.17
CA LYS A 197 -5.28 7.76 -14.55
C LYS A 197 -5.43 7.26 -13.12
N GLY A 198 -5.38 8.15 -12.14
CA GLY A 198 -5.24 7.81 -10.73
C GLY A 198 -6.22 6.76 -10.20
N THR A 199 -7.52 6.84 -10.54
CA THR A 199 -8.52 5.84 -10.12
C THR A 199 -8.29 4.49 -10.82
N LEU A 200 -8.11 4.50 -12.14
CA LEU A 200 -7.91 3.28 -12.94
C LEU A 200 -6.62 2.55 -12.53
N CYS A 201 -5.55 3.30 -12.28
CA CYS A 201 -4.29 2.74 -11.80
C CYS A 201 -4.44 2.07 -10.42
N LYS A 202 -5.21 2.66 -9.50
CA LYS A 202 -5.50 2.03 -8.20
C LYS A 202 -6.30 0.75 -8.35
N MET A 203 -7.33 0.76 -9.22
CA MET A 203 -8.10 -0.45 -9.53
C MET A 203 -7.19 -1.56 -10.09
N ALA A 204 -6.36 -1.24 -11.07
CA ALA A 204 -5.45 -2.20 -11.70
C ALA A 204 -4.45 -2.80 -10.72
N ARG A 205 -3.93 -2.01 -9.78
CA ARG A 205 -3.05 -2.51 -8.71
C ARG A 205 -3.77 -3.47 -7.77
N GLY A 206 -5.01 -3.18 -7.39
CA GLY A 206 -5.83 -4.08 -6.59
C GLY A 206 -6.13 -5.38 -7.32
N GLU A 207 -6.51 -5.29 -8.59
CA GLU A 207 -6.77 -6.43 -9.46
C GLU A 207 -5.53 -7.29 -9.69
N MET A 208 -4.36 -6.68 -9.87
CA MET A 208 -3.10 -7.41 -9.98
C MET A 208 -2.81 -8.22 -8.71
N VAL A 209 -3.00 -7.64 -7.52
CA VAL A 209 -2.80 -8.37 -6.26
C VAL A 209 -3.79 -9.54 -6.15
N ARG A 210 -5.06 -9.33 -6.52
CA ARG A 210 -6.06 -10.38 -6.58
C ARG A 210 -5.65 -11.51 -7.51
N TRP A 211 -5.31 -11.18 -8.74
CA TRP A 211 -4.87 -12.15 -9.75
C TRP A 211 -3.66 -12.96 -9.32
N LEU A 212 -2.66 -12.30 -8.68
CA LEU A 212 -1.48 -12.97 -8.13
C LEU A 212 -1.85 -13.99 -7.04
N ALA A 213 -2.81 -13.64 -6.17
CA ALA A 213 -3.28 -14.55 -5.13
C ALA A 213 -4.11 -15.73 -5.69
N GLU A 214 -4.90 -15.48 -6.75
CA GLU A 214 -5.73 -16.50 -7.41
C GLU A 214 -4.88 -17.49 -8.23
N THR A 215 -3.80 -17.01 -8.85
CA THR A 215 -2.94 -17.86 -9.73
C THR A 215 -1.72 -18.43 -9.02
N GLY A 216 -1.39 -17.95 -7.81
CA GLY A 216 -0.15 -18.30 -7.12
C GLY A 216 1.12 -17.79 -7.84
N THR A 217 1.00 -16.82 -8.74
CA THR A 217 2.13 -16.29 -9.53
C THR A 217 3.11 -15.55 -8.63
N ALA A 218 4.32 -16.09 -8.49
CA ALA A 218 5.37 -15.56 -7.60
C ALA A 218 6.70 -15.24 -8.32
N HIS A 219 6.75 -15.37 -9.64
CA HIS A 219 7.93 -15.10 -10.48
C HIS A 219 7.66 -13.95 -11.45
N PRO A 220 8.64 -13.04 -11.70
CA PRO A 220 8.44 -11.89 -12.60
C PRO A 220 8.00 -12.29 -14.02
N ASP A 221 8.48 -13.41 -14.53
CA ASP A 221 8.18 -13.87 -15.90
C ASP A 221 6.70 -14.28 -16.08
N GLY A 222 5.98 -14.52 -14.98
CA GLY A 222 4.54 -14.77 -15.02
C GLY A 222 3.69 -13.51 -15.15
N LEU A 223 4.22 -12.33 -14.78
CA LEU A 223 3.45 -11.06 -14.75
C LEU A 223 2.86 -10.66 -16.12
N PRO A 224 3.54 -10.88 -17.27
CA PRO A 224 2.96 -10.57 -18.59
C PRO A 224 1.62 -11.25 -18.89
N ALA A 225 1.29 -12.35 -18.20
CA ALA A 225 0.01 -13.04 -18.37
C ALA A 225 -1.19 -12.29 -17.76
N PHE A 226 -0.95 -11.25 -16.94
CA PHE A 226 -2.02 -10.46 -16.36
C PHE A 226 -2.87 -9.74 -17.41
N GLN A 227 -4.19 -9.91 -17.34
CA GLN A 227 -5.16 -9.32 -18.26
C GLN A 227 -6.37 -8.68 -17.55
N GLY A 228 -6.26 -8.42 -16.24
CA GLY A 228 -7.35 -7.86 -15.45
C GLY A 228 -7.79 -6.47 -15.91
N LEU A 229 -9.08 -6.19 -15.83
CA LEU A 229 -9.70 -4.90 -16.15
C LEU A 229 -9.39 -4.37 -17.57
N GLY A 230 -9.11 -5.26 -18.54
CA GLY A 230 -8.78 -4.89 -19.91
C GLY A 230 -7.37 -4.34 -20.11
N TYR A 231 -6.48 -4.52 -19.14
CA TYR A 231 -5.06 -4.22 -19.32
C TYR A 231 -4.34 -5.38 -20.02
N ARG A 232 -3.34 -5.04 -20.82
CA ARG A 232 -2.47 -6.01 -21.52
C ARG A 232 -1.02 -5.56 -21.38
N TYR A 233 -0.13 -6.51 -21.20
CA TYR A 233 1.31 -6.27 -21.18
C TYR A 233 1.80 -5.72 -22.52
N ASP A 234 2.61 -4.67 -22.47
CA ASP A 234 3.25 -4.05 -23.64
C ASP A 234 4.77 -4.29 -23.55
N PRO A 235 5.32 -5.24 -24.32
CA PRO A 235 6.75 -5.55 -24.31
C PRO A 235 7.61 -4.40 -24.84
N ASP A 236 7.12 -3.62 -25.82
CA ASP A 236 7.89 -2.58 -26.49
C ASP A 236 8.19 -1.38 -25.56
N ARG A 237 7.34 -1.21 -24.52
CA ARG A 237 7.47 -0.12 -23.52
C ARG A 237 7.94 -0.61 -22.17
N SER A 238 8.22 -1.90 -22.06
CA SER A 238 8.66 -2.55 -20.83
C SER A 238 10.18 -2.75 -20.79
N THR A 239 10.70 -2.87 -19.59
CA THR A 239 12.09 -3.25 -19.30
C THR A 239 12.13 -4.30 -18.20
N GLY A 240 13.29 -4.87 -17.90
CA GLY A 240 13.44 -5.82 -16.80
C GLY A 240 13.08 -5.28 -15.40
N ALA A 241 13.07 -3.95 -15.23
CA ALA A 241 12.73 -3.27 -13.96
C ALA A 241 11.37 -2.55 -14.00
N ARG A 242 10.76 -2.38 -15.18
CA ARG A 242 9.50 -1.64 -15.36
C ARG A 242 8.61 -2.36 -16.36
N MET A 243 7.49 -2.89 -15.90
CA MET A 243 6.49 -3.52 -16.75
C MET A 243 5.33 -2.57 -17.02
N VAL A 244 4.99 -2.37 -18.29
CA VAL A 244 3.91 -1.50 -18.75
C VAL A 244 2.72 -2.35 -19.16
N PHE A 245 1.56 -2.00 -18.61
CA PHE A 245 0.28 -2.60 -18.97
C PHE A 245 -0.60 -1.49 -19.53
N LEU A 246 -1.00 -1.64 -20.78
CA LEU A 246 -1.86 -0.69 -21.48
C LEU A 246 -3.31 -1.16 -21.42
N LYS A 247 -4.19 -0.23 -21.10
CA LYS A 247 -5.62 -0.46 -21.18
C LYS A 247 -6.05 -0.47 -22.66
N THR A 248 -6.58 -1.60 -23.11
CA THR A 248 -7.22 -1.68 -24.41
C THR A 248 -8.50 -0.84 -24.39
N THR A 249 -8.53 0.23 -25.15
CA THR A 249 -9.80 0.87 -25.50
C THR A 249 -10.61 -0.16 -26.28
N GLN A 250 -11.74 -0.61 -25.74
CA GLN A 250 -12.72 -1.27 -26.59
C GLN A 250 -13.07 -0.24 -27.68
N SER A 251 -12.65 -0.48 -28.91
CA SER A 251 -13.25 0.18 -30.07
C SER A 251 -14.75 -0.12 -29.95
N SER A 252 -15.53 0.89 -29.66
CA SER A 252 -16.96 0.82 -29.84
C SER A 252 -17.16 0.57 -31.33
N ALA A 253 -17.34 -0.70 -31.70
CA ALA A 253 -17.89 -1.03 -32.99
C ALA A 253 -19.31 -0.45 -32.97
N VAL A 254 -19.50 0.61 -33.72
CA VAL A 254 -20.80 1.19 -34.08
C VAL A 254 -21.45 0.28 -35.13
#